data_25e0a1b758399815a9997c95b79e68cc
#
_entry.id   25e0a1b758399815a9997c95b79e68cc
#
_cell.length_a   1.000
_cell.length_b   1.000
_cell.length_c   1.000
_cell.angle_alpha   90.00
_cell.angle_beta   90.00
_cell.angle_gamma   90.00
#
_symmetry.space_group_name_H-M   'P 1'
#
loop_
_entity.id
_entity.type
_entity.pdbx_description
1 polymer ?
#
loop_
_entity_poly.entity_id
_entity_poly.type
_entity_poly.pdbx_seq_one_letter_code
_entity_poly.pdbx_strand_id
1 'polypeptide(L)'
;MQKELHTGIDLAVALIKQDTLPALLNTATRQLENAFGLSKCWALELDLSGRTLHCGKLDEAGEFDCNDFSHPFAHVLQTGQPRELTRAASYRLDHAGFQNLLELSGRPRSFWLEPLKGTDGRTLGMLVLCGDHPDWQGIISQPLYAGIKQLLVHQWISQLQTRDQVWQRRMLKRSLDHLHDAETLRQRCNQLAHTLVGNSEAMVNLRAQVVRAAGSQLSVLIQGETGCGKDVVARGIHDMSDRANGPMVVVNCAAIPDSLLESELFGHNKGAFSGADQPKEGLLARANGGTLFLDEIGDMPMALQSKLLRVLESRQFRPLGARDEQHSDFRLVAATHQPLQEGIEDGRFRRDLFYRLSQFPLRVNPLRERTEDLEALSRHFIRLYTEREGSGPLGISSHALHTLAGYNFPGNVRELRNIVELACLQTPAGDDIQPDVLRLDDLFAEPGQPLTASVEPKTVPGVPGVDDIRDLKAASQAFEAAIIRDRLRQYGGNRAQAAESLGLPKRTLAHKCLKYQVTDL
;
A
#
# COMPACT_ATOMS: atom_id res chain seq x y z
N MET A 1 22.96 20.60 62.86
CA MET A 1 21.80 21.30 62.23
C MET A 1 22.17 22.05 60.95
N GLN A 2 23.02 23.12 60.96
CA GLN A 2 23.36 23.84 59.70
C GLN A 2 24.15 22.99 58.68
N LYS A 3 25.08 22.17 59.12
CA LYS A 3 25.89 21.25 58.26
C LYS A 3 25.06 20.14 57.64
N GLU A 4 24.09 19.60 58.39
CA GLU A 4 23.15 18.58 57.95
C GLU A 4 22.15 19.15 56.94
N LEU A 5 21.68 20.40 57.15
CA LEU A 5 20.78 21.07 56.22
C LEU A 5 21.47 21.32 54.87
N HIS A 6 22.75 21.75 54.90
CA HIS A 6 23.55 21.95 53.66
C HIS A 6 23.75 20.66 52.87
N THR A 7 24.09 19.58 53.58
CA THR A 7 24.23 18.24 52.98
C THR A 7 22.89 17.78 52.37
N GLY A 8 21.76 18.00 53.03
CA GLY A 8 20.45 17.64 52.51
C GLY A 8 20.05 18.39 51.23
N ILE A 9 20.39 19.68 51.14
CA ILE A 9 20.12 20.51 49.96
C ILE A 9 21.00 20.06 48.78
N ASP A 10 22.30 19.82 49.01
CA ASP A 10 23.20 19.35 47.95
C ASP A 10 22.78 17.98 47.39
N LEU A 11 22.32 17.08 48.25
CA LEU A 11 21.76 15.77 47.87
C LEU A 11 20.49 15.92 47.04
N ALA A 12 19.57 16.81 47.44
CA ALA A 12 18.34 17.08 46.70
C ALA A 12 18.64 17.66 45.30
N VAL A 13 19.52 18.63 45.20
CA VAL A 13 19.93 19.24 43.93
C VAL A 13 20.59 18.23 43.01
N ALA A 14 21.40 17.31 43.54
CA ALA A 14 22.03 16.26 42.76
C ALA A 14 21.01 15.26 42.17
N LEU A 15 19.93 14.95 42.90
CA LEU A 15 18.84 14.09 42.39
C LEU A 15 17.99 14.78 41.33
N ILE A 16 17.63 16.06 41.56
CA ILE A 16 16.79 16.84 40.65
C ILE A 16 17.45 17.07 39.29
N LYS A 17 18.79 17.19 39.27
CA LYS A 17 19.57 17.40 38.03
C LYS A 17 19.65 16.17 37.10
N GLN A 18 19.15 15.02 37.51
CA GLN A 18 19.25 13.81 36.67
C GLN A 18 18.15 13.78 35.63
N ASP A 19 18.53 13.67 34.35
CA ASP A 19 17.61 13.72 33.22
C ASP A 19 17.12 12.32 32.81
N THR A 20 17.76 11.25 33.32
CA THR A 20 17.39 9.86 32.98
C THR A 20 17.19 9.01 34.22
N LEU A 21 16.26 8.06 34.16
CA LEU A 21 15.99 7.16 35.29
C LEU A 21 17.21 6.38 35.75
N PRO A 22 18.03 5.77 34.86
CA PRO A 22 19.26 5.09 35.30
C PRO A 22 20.22 6.02 36.03
N ALA A 23 20.39 7.28 35.59
CA ALA A 23 21.25 8.27 36.26
C ALA A 23 20.68 8.68 37.62
N LEU A 24 19.36 8.84 37.70
CA LEU A 24 18.66 9.14 38.97
C LEU A 24 18.87 8.00 39.99
N LEU A 25 18.61 6.73 39.58
CA LEU A 25 18.78 5.57 40.44
C LEU A 25 20.24 5.41 40.91
N ASN A 26 21.20 5.60 39.99
CA ASN A 26 22.64 5.55 40.33
C ASN A 26 23.06 6.65 41.29
N THR A 27 22.54 7.86 41.13
CA THR A 27 22.84 8.98 42.02
C THR A 27 22.24 8.75 43.39
N ALA A 28 20.97 8.32 43.46
CA ALA A 28 20.29 8.04 44.72
C ALA A 28 20.99 6.92 45.50
N THR A 29 21.36 5.81 44.87
CA THR A 29 22.04 4.71 45.53
C THR A 29 23.40 5.11 46.07
N ARG A 30 24.20 5.88 45.31
CA ARG A 30 25.49 6.39 45.76
C ARG A 30 25.35 7.36 46.94
N GLN A 31 24.34 8.19 46.94
CA GLN A 31 24.06 9.11 48.03
C GLN A 31 23.68 8.39 49.32
N LEU A 32 22.84 7.35 49.22
CA LEU A 32 22.49 6.51 50.36
C LEU A 32 23.71 5.74 50.89
N GLU A 33 24.58 5.20 50.03
CA GLU A 33 25.84 4.55 50.40
C GLU A 33 26.73 5.50 51.25
N ASN A 34 26.90 6.72 50.74
CA ASN A 34 27.78 7.72 51.40
C ASN A 34 27.17 8.29 52.68
N ALA A 35 25.87 8.56 52.69
CA ALA A 35 25.23 9.20 53.86
C ALA A 35 25.10 8.29 55.07
N PHE A 36 24.90 6.98 54.82
CA PHE A 36 24.66 5.99 55.87
C PHE A 36 25.79 4.96 56.05
N GLY A 37 26.90 5.08 55.32
CA GLY A 37 28.04 4.15 55.42
C GLY A 37 27.67 2.74 54.99
N LEU A 38 26.80 2.60 54.02
CA LEU A 38 26.37 1.28 53.53
C LEU A 38 27.45 0.62 52.68
N SER A 39 27.57 -0.72 52.77
CA SER A 39 28.49 -1.45 51.91
C SER A 39 28.10 -1.31 50.45
N LYS A 40 26.79 -1.38 50.15
CA LYS A 40 26.21 -1.20 48.80
C LYS A 40 24.73 -0.81 48.89
N CYS A 41 24.25 -0.13 47.87
CA CYS A 41 22.83 0.13 47.68
C CYS A 41 22.42 -0.16 46.22
N TRP A 42 21.35 -0.90 46.04
CA TRP A 42 20.78 -1.19 44.74
C TRP A 42 19.38 -0.65 44.64
N ALA A 43 19.07 -0.12 43.46
CA ALA A 43 17.71 0.28 43.08
C ALA A 43 17.29 -0.57 41.88
N LEU A 44 16.20 -1.31 42.03
CA LEU A 44 15.63 -2.16 41.00
C LEU A 44 14.36 -1.48 40.48
N GLU A 45 14.24 -1.39 39.17
CA GLU A 45 13.07 -0.87 38.47
C GLU A 45 12.08 -2.01 38.19
N LEU A 46 10.81 -1.80 38.51
CA LEU A 46 9.74 -2.72 38.12
C LEU A 46 9.30 -2.38 36.69
N ASP A 47 9.24 -3.37 35.81
CA ASP A 47 8.80 -3.19 34.45
C ASP A 47 7.32 -2.76 34.39
N LEU A 48 6.89 -2.28 33.19
CA LEU A 48 5.51 -1.81 32.99
C LEU A 48 4.46 -2.93 33.16
N SER A 49 4.85 -4.18 32.97
CA SER A 49 3.97 -5.34 33.15
C SER A 49 3.80 -5.72 34.64
N GLY A 50 4.67 -5.21 35.52
CA GLY A 50 4.70 -5.55 36.93
C GLY A 50 5.22 -6.95 37.23
N ARG A 51 5.93 -7.58 36.27
CA ARG A 51 6.36 -8.97 36.36
C ARG A 51 7.86 -9.14 36.59
N THR A 52 8.67 -8.17 36.19
CA THR A 52 10.12 -8.31 36.26
C THR A 52 10.74 -7.07 36.91
N LEU A 53 11.66 -7.30 37.89
CA LEU A 53 12.51 -6.28 38.45
C LEU A 53 13.85 -6.27 37.70
N HIS A 54 14.28 -5.11 37.26
CA HIS A 54 15.55 -4.91 36.57
C HIS A 54 16.53 -4.11 37.43
N CYS A 55 17.75 -4.56 37.49
CA CYS A 55 18.85 -3.82 38.10
C CYS A 55 19.76 -3.29 36.99
N GLY A 56 19.70 -2.01 36.67
CA GLY A 56 20.46 -1.39 35.57
C GLY A 56 21.99 -1.39 35.71
N LYS A 57 22.53 -1.92 36.81
CA LYS A 57 23.97 -2.11 37.05
C LYS A 57 24.43 -3.57 36.90
N LEU A 58 23.50 -4.47 36.71
CA LEU A 58 23.73 -5.88 36.48
C LEU A 58 23.21 -6.18 35.09
N ASP A 59 24.02 -6.81 34.25
CA ASP A 59 23.61 -7.26 32.92
C ASP A 59 22.44 -8.28 33.03
N GLU A 60 22.26 -9.21 32.11
CA GLU A 60 21.16 -10.19 32.11
C GLU A 60 20.93 -10.92 33.45
N ALA A 61 21.95 -11.04 34.31
CA ALA A 61 21.85 -11.57 35.67
C ALA A 61 21.10 -10.65 36.66
N GLY A 62 20.73 -9.43 36.25
CA GLY A 62 20.00 -8.44 37.04
C GLY A 62 18.48 -8.43 36.84
N GLU A 63 17.92 -9.43 36.21
CA GLU A 63 16.50 -9.62 36.05
C GLU A 63 15.90 -10.62 37.05
N PHE A 64 14.83 -10.20 37.74
CA PHE A 64 14.17 -11.00 38.76
C PHE A 64 12.68 -11.09 38.48
N ASP A 65 12.17 -12.32 38.28
CA ASP A 65 10.74 -12.56 38.13
C ASP A 65 9.99 -12.32 39.44
N CYS A 66 9.03 -11.44 39.45
CA CYS A 66 8.24 -11.09 40.65
C CYS A 66 7.36 -12.25 41.17
N ASN A 67 7.20 -13.32 40.42
CA ASN A 67 6.49 -14.55 40.81
C ASN A 67 7.45 -15.67 41.24
N ASP A 68 8.76 -15.49 41.15
CA ASP A 68 9.74 -16.47 41.58
C ASP A 68 10.11 -16.28 43.06
N PHE A 69 9.60 -17.13 43.92
CA PHE A 69 9.86 -17.11 45.36
C PHE A 69 11.23 -17.72 45.76
N SER A 70 12.04 -18.13 44.81
CA SER A 70 13.44 -18.56 45.08
C SER A 70 14.36 -17.40 45.50
N HIS A 71 13.90 -16.14 45.23
CA HIS A 71 14.54 -14.92 45.71
C HIS A 71 13.61 -14.08 46.59
N PRO A 72 14.13 -13.21 47.49
CA PRO A 72 13.35 -12.54 48.51
C PRO A 72 12.52 -11.36 47.97
N PHE A 73 12.79 -10.87 46.75
CA PHE A 73 12.13 -9.70 46.17
C PHE A 73 10.68 -9.96 45.87
N ALA A 74 10.33 -11.14 45.38
CA ALA A 74 8.95 -11.52 45.10
C ALA A 74 8.06 -11.39 46.33
N HIS A 75 8.52 -11.84 47.47
CA HIS A 75 7.77 -11.75 48.73
C HIS A 75 7.54 -10.29 49.17
N VAL A 76 8.59 -9.44 49.06
CA VAL A 76 8.48 -8.01 49.44
C VAL A 76 7.52 -7.26 48.51
N LEU A 77 7.53 -7.57 47.21
CA LEU A 77 6.59 -6.97 46.25
C LEU A 77 5.15 -7.39 46.51
N GLN A 78 4.91 -8.66 46.79
CA GLN A 78 3.56 -9.16 47.05
C GLN A 78 2.96 -8.66 48.36
N THR A 79 3.77 -8.64 49.44
CA THR A 79 3.31 -8.14 50.75
C THR A 79 3.26 -6.61 50.79
N GLY A 80 4.05 -5.96 49.95
CA GLY A 80 4.24 -4.53 49.95
C GLY A 80 4.87 -3.99 51.26
N GLN A 81 5.47 -4.87 52.05
CA GLN A 81 6.11 -4.55 53.35
C GLN A 81 7.65 -4.71 53.23
N PRO A 82 8.40 -3.81 53.86
CA PRO A 82 9.85 -3.94 53.90
C PRO A 82 10.24 -5.18 54.71
N ARG A 83 11.41 -5.74 54.36
CA ARG A 83 11.91 -6.96 55.00
C ARG A 83 13.41 -6.89 55.25
N GLU A 84 13.80 -7.29 56.43
CA GLU A 84 15.20 -7.54 56.79
C GLU A 84 15.61 -8.98 56.46
N LEU A 85 16.78 -9.15 55.87
CA LEU A 85 17.41 -10.45 55.64
C LEU A 85 18.77 -10.50 56.32
N THR A 86 18.95 -11.50 57.18
CA THR A 86 20.26 -11.78 57.77
C THR A 86 21.15 -12.58 56.81
N ARG A 87 22.48 -12.54 57.00
CA ARG A 87 23.42 -13.29 56.19
C ARG A 87 23.07 -14.78 56.12
N ALA A 88 22.68 -15.39 57.24
CA ALA A 88 22.33 -16.81 57.29
C ALA A 88 21.07 -17.12 56.45
N ALA A 89 20.11 -16.21 56.36
CA ALA A 89 18.93 -16.37 55.55
C ALA A 89 19.21 -16.17 54.06
N SER A 90 20.05 -15.19 53.71
CA SER A 90 20.40 -14.86 52.29
C SER A 90 21.19 -15.97 51.59
N TYR A 91 22.09 -16.68 52.32
CA TYR A 91 22.87 -17.80 51.75
C TYR A 91 22.06 -19.08 51.51
N ARG A 92 20.84 -19.18 52.06
CA ARG A 92 19.94 -20.33 51.84
C ARG A 92 19.08 -20.18 50.57
N LEU A 93 19.14 -19.03 49.93
CA LEU A 93 18.36 -18.76 48.72
C LEU A 93 19.17 -19.17 47.48
N ASP A 94 18.66 -20.15 46.75
CA ASP A 94 19.33 -20.72 45.57
C ASP A 94 18.84 -20.06 44.29
N HIS A 95 19.13 -18.76 44.12
CA HIS A 95 18.82 -17.99 42.92
C HIS A 95 20.11 -17.33 42.41
N ALA A 96 20.53 -17.68 41.19
CA ALA A 96 21.83 -17.26 40.63
C ALA A 96 22.00 -15.73 40.59
N GLY A 97 20.96 -15.00 40.10
CA GLY A 97 21.00 -13.53 40.05
C GLY A 97 21.10 -12.90 41.46
N PHE A 98 20.40 -13.45 42.45
CA PHE A 98 20.49 -12.96 43.83
C PHE A 98 21.84 -13.26 44.45
N GLN A 99 22.45 -14.43 44.20
CA GLN A 99 23.80 -14.76 44.66
C GLN A 99 24.84 -13.83 44.03
N ASN A 100 24.71 -13.51 42.74
CA ASN A 100 25.57 -12.53 42.09
C ASN A 100 25.47 -11.14 42.75
N LEU A 101 24.23 -10.69 43.05
CA LEU A 101 24.01 -9.42 43.78
C LEU A 101 24.67 -9.43 45.17
N LEU A 102 24.62 -10.57 45.90
CA LEU A 102 25.29 -10.75 47.18
C LEU A 102 26.83 -10.62 47.04
N GLU A 103 27.41 -11.25 46.04
CA GLU A 103 28.86 -11.20 45.79
C GLU A 103 29.33 -9.78 45.46
N LEU A 104 28.62 -9.09 44.58
CA LEU A 104 28.88 -7.69 44.20
C LEU A 104 28.67 -6.70 45.35
N SER A 105 27.89 -7.08 46.36
CA SER A 105 27.66 -6.27 47.57
C SER A 105 28.73 -6.50 48.65
N GLY A 106 29.77 -7.34 48.44
CA GLY A 106 30.82 -7.62 49.39
C GLY A 106 30.38 -8.55 50.52
N ARG A 107 29.32 -9.35 50.32
CA ARG A 107 28.80 -10.34 51.31
C ARG A 107 28.48 -9.70 52.68
N PRO A 108 27.63 -8.66 52.77
CA PRO A 108 27.32 -7.95 54.02
C PRO A 108 26.61 -8.86 55.03
N ARG A 109 26.52 -8.43 56.29
CA ARG A 109 25.90 -9.19 57.39
C ARG A 109 24.37 -9.16 57.32
N SER A 110 23.79 -8.08 56.79
CA SER A 110 22.36 -7.91 56.69
C SER A 110 21.95 -7.05 55.47
N PHE A 111 20.71 -7.24 55.05
CA PHE A 111 20.06 -6.55 53.95
C PHE A 111 18.72 -5.98 54.41
N TRP A 112 18.41 -4.79 53.92
CA TRP A 112 17.09 -4.21 54.04
C TRP A 112 16.49 -4.08 52.66
N LEU A 113 15.34 -4.71 52.47
CA LEU A 113 14.56 -4.71 51.22
C LEU A 113 13.33 -3.82 51.41
N GLU A 114 13.21 -2.77 50.61
CA GLU A 114 12.08 -1.83 50.72
C GLU A 114 11.45 -1.56 49.37
N PRO A 115 10.11 -1.79 49.24
CA PRO A 115 9.40 -1.46 48.00
C PRO A 115 9.26 0.06 47.90
N LEU A 116 9.57 0.62 46.72
CA LEU A 116 9.35 2.02 46.41
C LEU A 116 7.95 2.18 45.82
N LYS A 117 7.08 2.86 46.58
CA LYS A 117 5.68 3.11 46.17
C LYS A 117 5.47 4.56 45.78
N GLY A 118 4.75 4.74 44.67
CA GLY A 118 4.26 6.05 44.26
C GLY A 118 3.18 6.60 45.18
N THR A 119 2.81 7.86 44.97
CA THR A 119 1.72 8.52 45.70
C THR A 119 0.34 7.89 45.46
N ASP A 120 0.19 7.17 44.35
CA ASP A 120 -0.99 6.38 43.96
C ASP A 120 -1.01 4.96 44.54
N GLY A 121 -0.01 4.60 45.38
CA GLY A 121 0.15 3.27 45.96
C GLY A 121 0.77 2.23 45.01
N ARG A 122 1.01 2.57 43.75
CA ARG A 122 1.66 1.65 42.79
C ARG A 122 3.14 1.47 43.14
N THR A 123 3.62 0.26 43.10
CA THR A 123 5.05 -0.05 43.28
C THR A 123 5.82 0.31 42.00
N LEU A 124 6.83 1.16 42.12
CA LEU A 124 7.73 1.59 41.03
C LEU A 124 8.95 0.67 40.91
N GLY A 125 9.36 0.11 42.01
CA GLY A 125 10.55 -0.72 42.11
C GLY A 125 10.90 -1.07 43.53
N MET A 126 12.17 -1.39 43.79
CA MET A 126 12.66 -1.82 45.09
C MET A 126 14.01 -1.18 45.40
N LEU A 127 14.21 -0.83 46.67
CA LEU A 127 15.51 -0.42 47.21
C LEU A 127 16.08 -1.57 48.04
N VAL A 128 17.35 -1.89 47.80
CA VAL A 128 18.09 -2.93 48.52
C VAL A 128 19.31 -2.29 49.18
N LEU A 129 19.26 -2.14 50.49
CA LEU A 129 20.37 -1.62 51.28
C LEU A 129 21.19 -2.77 51.85
N CYS A 130 22.50 -2.71 51.72
CA CYS A 130 23.42 -3.74 52.11
C CYS A 130 24.43 -3.17 53.12
N GLY A 131 24.63 -3.85 54.26
CA GLY A 131 25.57 -3.35 55.26
C GLY A 131 25.72 -4.28 56.44
N ASP A 132 26.65 -3.93 57.35
CA ASP A 132 26.93 -4.63 58.59
C ASP A 132 26.24 -3.96 59.80
N HIS A 133 25.12 -3.25 59.52
CA HIS A 133 24.37 -2.52 60.55
C HIS A 133 23.54 -3.46 61.41
N PRO A 134 23.63 -3.34 62.75
CA PRO A 134 22.80 -4.15 63.65
C PRO A 134 21.36 -3.64 63.77
N ASP A 135 21.10 -2.35 63.39
CA ASP A 135 19.81 -1.71 63.56
C ASP A 135 19.43 -0.90 62.32
N TRP A 136 18.70 -1.52 61.41
CA TRP A 136 18.11 -0.87 60.22
C TRP A 136 17.05 0.18 60.61
N GLN A 137 16.30 -0.04 61.70
CA GLN A 137 15.27 0.88 62.14
C GLN A 137 15.83 2.24 62.50
N GLY A 138 17.06 2.28 63.09
CA GLY A 138 17.80 3.49 63.36
C GLY A 138 18.17 4.30 62.12
N ILE A 139 18.41 3.64 60.98
CA ILE A 139 18.72 4.30 59.70
C ILE A 139 17.44 4.81 59.06
N ILE A 140 16.41 3.98 58.97
CA ILE A 140 15.17 4.27 58.23
C ILE A 140 14.33 5.34 58.87
N SER A 141 14.38 5.46 60.19
CA SER A 141 13.71 6.50 60.97
C SER A 141 14.33 7.90 60.83
N GLN A 142 15.54 8.00 60.22
CA GLN A 142 16.19 9.30 60.03
C GLN A 142 15.47 10.16 58.99
N PRO A 143 15.24 11.45 59.28
CA PRO A 143 14.58 12.37 58.34
C PRO A 143 15.30 12.45 56.98
N LEU A 144 16.64 12.32 56.97
CA LEU A 144 17.44 12.34 55.75
C LEU A 144 17.13 11.17 54.82
N TYR A 145 16.97 9.94 55.35
CA TYR A 145 16.60 8.76 54.61
C TYR A 145 15.20 8.92 53.97
N ALA A 146 14.24 9.35 54.77
CA ALA A 146 12.88 9.60 54.32
C ALA A 146 12.83 10.64 53.20
N GLY A 147 13.62 11.73 53.34
CA GLY A 147 13.73 12.81 52.36
C GLY A 147 14.34 12.36 51.02
N ILE A 148 15.45 11.60 51.06
CA ILE A 148 16.07 11.03 49.83
C ILE A 148 15.10 10.10 49.12
N LYS A 149 14.44 9.21 49.85
CA LYS A 149 13.46 8.25 49.30
C LYS A 149 12.28 8.97 48.65
N GLN A 150 11.73 9.97 49.34
CA GLN A 150 10.61 10.77 48.84
C GLN A 150 10.95 11.53 47.56
N LEU A 151 12.13 12.16 47.52
CA LEU A 151 12.63 12.84 46.33
C LEU A 151 12.90 11.87 45.18
N LEU A 152 13.50 10.72 45.45
CA LEU A 152 13.71 9.66 44.48
C LEU A 152 12.39 9.23 43.82
N VAL A 153 11.39 8.89 44.62
CA VAL A 153 10.07 8.50 44.14
C VAL A 153 9.40 9.58 43.33
N HIS A 154 9.47 10.84 43.81
CA HIS A 154 8.87 11.98 43.11
C HIS A 154 9.53 12.22 41.74
N GLN A 155 10.86 12.25 41.69
CA GLN A 155 11.59 12.40 40.43
C GLN A 155 11.37 11.22 39.47
N TRP A 156 11.29 10.01 39.98
CA TRP A 156 10.98 8.82 39.20
C TRP A 156 9.61 8.95 38.50
N ILE A 157 8.57 9.29 39.26
CA ILE A 157 7.22 9.53 38.72
C ILE A 157 7.24 10.64 37.66
N SER A 158 7.91 11.75 37.95
CA SER A 158 8.04 12.87 37.00
C SER A 158 8.69 12.46 35.68
N GLN A 159 9.75 11.67 35.72
CA GLN A 159 10.41 11.16 34.52
C GLN A 159 9.54 10.18 33.74
N LEU A 160 8.81 9.29 34.42
CA LEU A 160 7.84 8.41 33.77
C LEU A 160 6.74 9.19 33.04
N GLN A 161 6.16 10.20 33.69
CA GLN A 161 5.14 11.06 33.09
C GLN A 161 5.67 11.83 31.88
N THR A 162 6.88 12.36 31.98
CA THR A 162 7.52 13.06 30.86
C THR A 162 7.75 12.11 29.67
N ARG A 163 8.22 10.89 29.94
CA ARG A 163 8.43 9.86 28.90
C ARG A 163 7.12 9.49 28.21
N ASP A 164 6.06 9.30 28.96
CA ASP A 164 4.73 8.98 28.43
C ASP A 164 4.16 10.13 27.57
N GLN A 165 4.32 11.39 28.01
CA GLN A 165 3.89 12.56 27.23
C GLN A 165 4.66 12.68 25.92
N VAL A 166 5.97 12.46 25.92
CA VAL A 166 6.80 12.48 24.71
C VAL A 166 6.38 11.37 23.75
N TRP A 167 6.11 10.17 24.29
CA TRP A 167 5.64 9.05 23.49
C TRP A 167 4.27 9.32 22.87
N GLN A 168 3.30 9.79 23.64
CA GLN A 168 1.96 10.18 23.16
C GLN A 168 2.03 11.25 22.08
N ARG A 169 2.87 12.28 22.28
CA ARG A 169 3.09 13.32 21.25
C ARG A 169 3.66 12.75 19.95
N ARG A 170 4.60 11.81 20.02
CA ARG A 170 5.17 11.17 18.84
C ARG A 170 4.12 10.32 18.11
N MET A 171 3.31 9.58 18.84
CA MET A 171 2.23 8.77 18.26
C MET A 171 1.16 9.64 17.60
N LEU A 172 0.73 10.71 18.29
CA LEU A 172 -0.23 11.67 17.75
C LEU A 172 0.29 12.33 16.47
N LYS A 173 1.56 12.77 16.47
CA LYS A 173 2.19 13.37 15.30
C LYS A 173 2.21 12.39 14.13
N ARG A 174 2.62 11.15 14.34
CA ARG A 174 2.60 10.10 13.29
C ARG A 174 1.19 9.88 12.74
N SER A 175 0.19 9.83 13.60
CA SER A 175 -1.20 9.67 13.17
C SER A 175 -1.68 10.85 12.33
N LEU A 176 -1.31 12.08 12.71
CA LEU A 176 -1.62 13.29 11.92
C LEU A 176 -0.90 13.29 10.57
N ASP A 177 0.37 12.90 10.53
CA ASP A 177 1.15 12.79 9.29
C ASP A 177 0.48 11.77 8.34
N HIS A 178 0.08 10.60 8.85
CA HIS A 178 -0.64 9.58 8.05
C HIS A 178 -1.99 10.07 7.51
N LEU A 179 -2.76 10.80 8.31
CA LEU A 179 -4.03 11.39 7.87
C LEU A 179 -3.81 12.45 6.80
N HIS A 180 -2.80 13.29 6.94
CA HIS A 180 -2.44 14.30 5.96
C HIS A 180 -1.99 13.69 4.63
N ASP A 181 -1.15 12.65 4.67
CA ASP A 181 -0.71 11.91 3.49
C ASP A 181 -1.90 11.25 2.76
N ALA A 182 -2.82 10.64 3.53
CA ALA A 182 -4.02 10.02 2.97
C ALA A 182 -4.95 11.04 2.31
N GLU A 183 -5.14 12.21 2.94
CA GLU A 183 -5.97 13.29 2.36
C GLU A 183 -5.33 13.90 1.12
N THR A 184 -4.02 14.11 1.13
CA THR A 184 -3.26 14.58 -0.04
C THR A 184 -3.36 13.60 -1.21
N LEU A 185 -3.23 12.30 -0.93
CA LEU A 185 -3.40 11.24 -1.94
C LEU A 185 -4.82 11.28 -2.52
N ARG A 186 -5.84 11.40 -1.67
CA ARG A 186 -7.24 11.48 -2.08
C ARG A 186 -7.51 12.69 -2.98
N GLN A 187 -7.01 13.87 -2.61
CA GLN A 187 -7.16 15.09 -3.42
C GLN A 187 -6.50 14.95 -4.78
N ARG A 188 -5.28 14.43 -4.85
CA ARG A 188 -4.58 14.16 -6.12
C ARG A 188 -5.32 13.12 -6.98
N CYS A 189 -5.86 12.05 -6.38
CA CYS A 189 -6.68 11.08 -7.09
C CYS A 189 -7.96 11.70 -7.67
N ASN A 190 -8.60 12.62 -6.95
CA ASN A 190 -9.78 13.35 -7.43
C ASN A 190 -9.44 14.27 -8.60
N GLN A 191 -8.30 14.96 -8.58
CA GLN A 191 -7.83 15.74 -9.73
C GLN A 191 -7.63 14.86 -10.97
N LEU A 192 -7.03 13.68 -10.80
CA LEU A 192 -6.85 12.72 -11.90
C LEU A 192 -8.16 12.14 -12.42
N ALA A 193 -9.25 12.12 -11.65
CA ALA A 193 -10.53 11.57 -12.08
C ALA A 193 -11.16 12.35 -13.27
N HIS A 194 -10.74 13.59 -13.50
CA HIS A 194 -11.18 14.37 -14.65
C HIS A 194 -10.52 13.92 -15.96
N THR A 195 -9.31 13.38 -15.91
CA THR A 195 -8.54 12.91 -17.08
C THR A 195 -8.56 11.38 -17.17
N LEU A 196 -8.36 10.67 -16.06
CA LEU A 196 -8.48 9.22 -15.94
C LEU A 196 -9.90 8.86 -15.48
N VAL A 197 -10.85 8.98 -16.43
CA VAL A 197 -12.29 8.77 -16.19
C VAL A 197 -12.58 7.31 -15.91
N GLY A 198 -13.44 7.04 -14.91
CA GLY A 198 -13.91 5.72 -14.50
C GLY A 198 -14.14 5.64 -12.99
N ASN A 199 -15.12 4.84 -12.58
CA ASN A 199 -15.54 4.69 -11.19
C ASN A 199 -15.30 3.27 -10.67
N SER A 200 -14.85 2.35 -11.54
CA SER A 200 -14.51 0.98 -11.15
C SER A 200 -13.37 0.96 -10.12
N GLU A 201 -13.33 -0.08 -9.31
CA GLU A 201 -12.25 -0.31 -8.34
C GLU A 201 -10.88 -0.34 -9.04
N ALA A 202 -10.81 -0.92 -10.24
CA ALA A 202 -9.60 -0.94 -11.06
C ALA A 202 -9.09 0.48 -11.36
N MET A 203 -9.99 1.42 -11.73
CA MET A 203 -9.62 2.80 -12.02
C MET A 203 -9.28 3.60 -10.76
N VAL A 204 -9.96 3.36 -9.64
CA VAL A 204 -9.62 3.97 -8.35
C VAL A 204 -8.21 3.55 -7.93
N ASN A 205 -7.89 2.25 -8.01
CA ASN A 205 -6.58 1.70 -7.71
C ASN A 205 -5.51 2.23 -8.67
N LEU A 206 -5.81 2.33 -9.97
CA LEU A 206 -4.88 2.86 -10.97
C LEU A 206 -4.53 4.32 -10.66
N ARG A 207 -5.51 5.19 -10.35
CA ARG A 207 -5.25 6.59 -9.97
C ARG A 207 -4.34 6.69 -8.74
N ALA A 208 -4.58 5.86 -7.73
CA ALA A 208 -3.72 5.83 -6.55
C ALA A 208 -2.28 5.41 -6.89
N GLN A 209 -2.11 4.42 -7.79
CA GLN A 209 -0.79 4.00 -8.27
C GLN A 209 -0.11 5.09 -9.11
N VAL A 210 -0.85 5.81 -9.97
CA VAL A 210 -0.35 6.94 -10.75
C VAL A 210 0.17 8.05 -9.84
N VAL A 211 -0.58 8.43 -8.80
CA VAL A 211 -0.13 9.45 -7.83
C VAL A 211 1.14 9.01 -7.10
N ARG A 212 1.21 7.75 -6.66
CA ARG A 212 2.43 7.20 -6.02
C ARG A 212 3.61 7.17 -6.99
N ALA A 213 3.38 6.71 -8.22
CA ALA A 213 4.39 6.72 -9.26
C ALA A 213 4.88 8.16 -9.49
N ALA A 214 4.00 9.14 -9.61
CA ALA A 214 4.31 10.54 -9.85
C ALA A 214 5.24 11.13 -8.78
N GLY A 215 5.05 10.78 -7.51
CA GLY A 215 5.91 11.21 -6.39
C GLY A 215 7.29 10.56 -6.33
N SER A 216 7.63 9.64 -7.26
CA SER A 216 8.92 8.97 -7.30
C SER A 216 9.71 9.37 -8.56
N GLN A 217 11.04 9.20 -8.51
CA GLN A 217 11.91 9.37 -9.70
C GLN A 217 12.16 8.05 -10.45
N LEU A 218 11.49 6.98 -10.07
CA LEU A 218 11.62 5.67 -10.67
C LEU A 218 11.09 5.67 -12.12
N SER A 219 11.68 4.84 -12.97
CA SER A 219 11.15 4.55 -14.30
C SER A 219 9.83 3.80 -14.17
N VAL A 220 8.82 4.19 -14.95
CA VAL A 220 7.49 3.59 -14.91
C VAL A 220 7.25 2.80 -16.20
N LEU A 221 6.83 1.54 -16.07
CA LEU A 221 6.42 0.70 -17.20
C LEU A 221 4.91 0.48 -17.16
N ILE A 222 4.20 1.03 -18.14
CA ILE A 222 2.75 0.91 -18.29
C ILE A 222 2.45 -0.24 -19.24
N GLN A 223 1.76 -1.27 -18.77
CA GLN A 223 1.35 -2.43 -19.57
C GLN A 223 -0.18 -2.44 -19.72
N GLY A 224 -0.65 -2.75 -20.91
CA GLY A 224 -2.08 -2.88 -21.20
C GLY A 224 -2.33 -2.94 -22.70
N GLU A 225 -3.51 -3.42 -23.07
CA GLU A 225 -3.92 -3.57 -24.46
C GLU A 225 -3.93 -2.25 -25.23
N THR A 226 -3.91 -2.33 -26.56
CA THR A 226 -4.04 -1.17 -27.41
C THR A 226 -5.37 -0.47 -27.18
N GLY A 227 -5.33 0.88 -27.08
CA GLY A 227 -6.54 1.69 -26.87
C GLY A 227 -7.08 1.73 -25.44
N CYS A 228 -6.42 1.13 -24.43
CA CYS A 228 -6.86 1.16 -23.03
C CYS A 228 -6.57 2.50 -22.31
N GLY A 229 -5.79 3.43 -22.92
CA GLY A 229 -5.49 4.77 -22.38
C GLY A 229 -4.12 4.89 -21.71
N LYS A 230 -3.11 4.11 -22.13
CA LYS A 230 -1.73 4.17 -21.61
C LYS A 230 -1.11 5.57 -21.69
N ASP A 231 -1.40 6.30 -22.77
CA ASP A 231 -0.97 7.68 -23.02
C ASP A 231 -1.55 8.68 -22.01
N VAL A 232 -2.81 8.50 -21.65
CA VAL A 232 -3.48 9.33 -20.63
C VAL A 232 -2.88 9.07 -19.24
N VAL A 233 -2.57 7.80 -18.94
CA VAL A 233 -1.86 7.42 -17.71
C VAL A 233 -0.47 8.04 -17.65
N ALA A 234 0.30 7.99 -18.75
CA ALA A 234 1.65 8.58 -18.82
C ALA A 234 1.60 10.10 -18.61
N ARG A 235 0.63 10.78 -19.22
CA ARG A 235 0.40 12.21 -19.01
C ARG A 235 0.03 12.51 -17.56
N GLY A 236 -0.88 11.73 -16.96
CA GLY A 236 -1.24 11.88 -15.54
C GLY A 236 -0.04 11.72 -14.60
N ILE A 237 0.89 10.80 -14.90
CA ILE A 237 2.15 10.65 -14.14
C ILE A 237 3.01 11.91 -14.25
N HIS A 238 3.15 12.49 -15.45
CA HIS A 238 3.90 13.71 -15.67
C HIS A 238 3.29 14.89 -14.93
N ASP A 239 1.98 15.14 -15.13
CA ASP A 239 1.24 16.30 -14.60
C ASP A 239 1.22 16.32 -13.06
N MET A 240 1.25 15.14 -12.42
CA MET A 240 1.31 14.99 -10.96
C MET A 240 2.71 14.92 -10.37
N SER A 241 3.77 14.98 -11.20
CA SER A 241 5.16 14.85 -10.76
C SER A 241 5.79 16.20 -10.45
N ASP A 242 6.96 16.16 -9.79
CA ASP A 242 7.80 17.34 -9.56
C ASP A 242 8.32 17.97 -10.87
N ARG A 243 8.21 17.25 -12.00
CA ARG A 243 8.62 17.67 -13.33
C ARG A 243 7.46 18.14 -14.21
N ALA A 244 6.28 18.38 -13.64
CA ALA A 244 5.09 18.82 -14.37
C ALA A 244 5.27 20.11 -15.15
N ASN A 245 6.15 21.01 -14.68
CA ASN A 245 6.52 22.25 -15.38
C ASN A 245 7.60 22.06 -16.46
N GLY A 246 8.21 20.88 -16.55
CA GLY A 246 9.21 20.55 -17.55
C GLY A 246 8.59 20.02 -18.84
N PRO A 247 9.39 19.76 -19.87
CA PRO A 247 8.88 19.22 -21.12
C PRO A 247 8.41 17.76 -20.98
N MET A 248 7.25 17.42 -21.56
CA MET A 248 6.85 16.04 -21.81
C MET A 248 7.12 15.69 -23.27
N VAL A 249 8.14 14.89 -23.51
CA VAL A 249 8.52 14.43 -24.84
C VAL A 249 7.94 13.04 -25.08
N VAL A 250 7.08 12.91 -26.09
CA VAL A 250 6.39 11.66 -26.44
C VAL A 250 7.01 11.08 -27.70
N VAL A 251 7.33 9.80 -27.67
CA VAL A 251 7.87 9.04 -28.80
C VAL A 251 7.10 7.74 -28.93
N ASN A 252 6.51 7.50 -30.09
CA ASN A 252 5.94 6.20 -30.41
C ASN A 252 6.96 5.40 -31.23
N CYS A 253 7.49 4.32 -30.62
CA CYS A 253 8.55 3.51 -31.22
C CYS A 253 8.07 2.73 -32.46
N ALA A 254 6.80 2.35 -32.52
CA ALA A 254 6.22 1.66 -33.66
C ALA A 254 5.91 2.56 -34.86
N ALA A 255 5.73 3.87 -34.64
CA ALA A 255 5.35 4.82 -35.68
C ALA A 255 6.53 5.36 -36.50
N ILE A 256 7.76 5.22 -36.01
CA ILE A 256 8.97 5.74 -36.61
C ILE A 256 9.77 4.59 -37.24
N PRO A 257 10.15 4.65 -38.53
CA PRO A 257 11.00 3.63 -39.11
C PRO A 257 12.32 3.45 -38.34
N ASP A 258 12.78 2.20 -38.18
CA ASP A 258 13.97 1.85 -37.40
C ASP A 258 15.22 2.68 -37.75
N SER A 259 15.41 2.96 -39.03
CA SER A 259 16.54 3.77 -39.56
C SER A 259 16.48 5.23 -39.11
N LEU A 260 15.31 5.75 -38.79
CA LEU A 260 15.13 7.13 -38.35
C LEU A 260 15.00 7.25 -36.82
N LEU A 261 14.54 6.21 -36.15
CA LEU A 261 14.28 6.23 -34.68
C LEU A 261 15.55 6.60 -33.91
N GLU A 262 16.72 6.10 -34.34
CA GLU A 262 18.00 6.45 -33.73
C GLU A 262 18.30 7.95 -33.86
N SER A 263 18.13 8.50 -35.06
CA SER A 263 18.35 9.92 -35.33
C SER A 263 17.36 10.83 -34.59
N GLU A 264 16.11 10.41 -34.45
CA GLU A 264 15.10 11.15 -33.67
C GLU A 264 15.43 11.17 -32.18
N LEU A 265 15.79 10.01 -31.60
CA LEU A 265 16.08 9.91 -30.17
C LEU A 265 17.38 10.64 -29.80
N PHE A 266 18.48 10.37 -30.50
CA PHE A 266 19.81 10.85 -30.12
C PHE A 266 20.21 12.18 -30.81
N GLY A 267 19.52 12.54 -31.89
CA GLY A 267 19.91 13.66 -32.72
C GLY A 267 21.11 13.35 -33.64
N HIS A 268 21.44 14.24 -34.54
CA HIS A 268 22.56 14.09 -35.45
C HIS A 268 23.24 15.42 -35.83
N ASN A 269 24.51 15.35 -36.13
CA ASN A 269 25.25 16.43 -36.73
C ASN A 269 25.12 16.39 -38.26
N LYS A 270 25.37 17.53 -38.93
CA LYS A 270 25.42 17.61 -40.39
C LYS A 270 26.41 16.59 -40.94
N GLY A 271 25.98 15.80 -41.94
CA GLY A 271 26.79 14.80 -42.60
C GLY A 271 26.94 13.47 -41.87
N ALA A 272 26.17 13.21 -40.82
CA ALA A 272 26.20 11.96 -40.06
C ALA A 272 25.76 10.72 -40.87
N PHE A 273 24.88 10.92 -41.85
CA PHE A 273 24.38 9.90 -42.79
C PHE A 273 23.90 10.57 -44.08
N SER A 274 23.62 9.77 -45.12
CA SER A 274 23.07 10.27 -46.40
C SER A 274 21.70 10.91 -46.18
N GLY A 275 21.59 12.25 -46.34
CA GLY A 275 20.37 13.03 -46.07
C GLY A 275 20.42 13.86 -44.76
N ALA A 276 21.53 13.83 -44.02
CA ALA A 276 21.75 14.69 -42.86
C ALA A 276 22.28 16.08 -43.28
N ASP A 277 21.44 16.87 -43.96
CA ASP A 277 21.82 18.17 -44.49
C ASP A 277 22.00 19.27 -43.45
N GLN A 278 21.26 19.14 -42.33
CA GLN A 278 21.30 20.05 -41.19
C GLN A 278 21.41 19.26 -39.88
N PRO A 279 22.02 19.85 -38.84
CA PRO A 279 22.05 19.21 -37.54
C PRO A 279 20.62 19.21 -36.91
N LYS A 280 20.26 18.14 -36.21
CA LYS A 280 18.99 18.01 -35.53
C LYS A 280 19.19 17.63 -34.07
N GLU A 281 18.56 18.39 -33.16
CA GLU A 281 18.54 18.07 -31.74
C GLU A 281 17.71 16.83 -31.48
N GLY A 282 18.25 15.90 -30.68
CA GLY A 282 17.56 14.66 -30.29
C GLY A 282 16.48 14.84 -29.25
N LEU A 283 15.49 13.91 -29.24
CA LEU A 283 14.38 13.92 -28.28
C LEU A 283 14.89 13.70 -26.85
N LEU A 284 16.01 13.01 -26.65
CA LEU A 284 16.66 12.87 -25.34
C LEU A 284 17.15 14.21 -24.79
N ALA A 285 17.73 15.08 -25.63
CA ALA A 285 18.14 16.42 -25.22
C ALA A 285 16.91 17.28 -24.85
N ARG A 286 15.90 17.23 -25.70
CA ARG A 286 14.63 17.96 -25.47
C ARG A 286 13.87 17.54 -24.20
N ALA A 287 14.05 16.30 -23.74
CA ALA A 287 13.44 15.79 -22.52
C ALA A 287 14.17 16.24 -21.24
N ASN A 288 15.29 16.95 -21.36
CA ASN A 288 16.08 17.37 -20.21
C ASN A 288 15.25 18.23 -19.22
N GLY A 289 15.33 17.90 -17.94
CA GLY A 289 14.54 18.52 -16.88
C GLY A 289 13.06 18.08 -16.84
N GLY A 290 12.62 17.23 -17.77
CA GLY A 290 11.23 16.82 -17.94
C GLY A 290 11.01 15.31 -17.88
N THR A 291 10.10 14.83 -18.72
CA THR A 291 9.70 13.42 -18.83
C THR A 291 9.82 12.95 -20.28
N LEU A 292 10.50 11.82 -20.50
CA LEU A 292 10.48 11.10 -21.76
C LEU A 292 9.44 9.98 -21.67
N PHE A 293 8.46 10.00 -22.55
CA PHE A 293 7.47 8.94 -22.70
C PHE A 293 7.73 8.14 -23.97
N LEU A 294 8.08 6.85 -23.82
CA LEU A 294 8.30 5.91 -24.90
C LEU A 294 7.07 5.00 -25.01
N ASP A 295 6.23 5.28 -26.00
CA ASP A 295 5.09 4.42 -26.30
C ASP A 295 5.54 3.27 -27.20
N GLU A 296 4.92 2.11 -27.00
CA GLU A 296 5.22 0.84 -27.69
C GLU A 296 6.72 0.48 -27.65
N ILE A 297 7.29 0.50 -26.44
CA ILE A 297 8.73 0.21 -26.23
C ILE A 297 9.12 -1.21 -26.66
N GLY A 298 8.15 -2.14 -26.71
CA GLY A 298 8.37 -3.51 -27.20
C GLY A 298 8.79 -3.59 -28.66
N ASP A 299 8.49 -2.56 -29.47
CA ASP A 299 8.85 -2.48 -30.89
C ASP A 299 10.22 -1.83 -31.13
N MET A 300 10.94 -1.42 -30.07
CA MET A 300 12.25 -0.82 -30.20
C MET A 300 13.30 -1.83 -30.69
N PRO A 301 14.08 -1.53 -31.75
CA PRO A 301 15.14 -2.42 -32.24
C PRO A 301 16.20 -2.74 -31.18
N MET A 302 16.71 -3.98 -31.14
CA MET A 302 17.72 -4.45 -30.17
C MET A 302 18.98 -3.55 -30.07
N ALA A 303 19.42 -3.00 -31.18
CA ALA A 303 20.57 -2.08 -31.20
C ALA A 303 20.29 -0.81 -30.40
N LEU A 304 19.06 -0.27 -30.48
CA LEU A 304 18.64 0.92 -29.78
C LEU A 304 18.38 0.66 -28.30
N GLN A 305 17.86 -0.54 -27.96
CA GLN A 305 17.70 -0.95 -26.57
C GLN A 305 19.01 -0.87 -25.79
N SER A 306 20.13 -1.29 -26.38
CA SER A 306 21.46 -1.21 -25.76
C SER A 306 21.94 0.23 -25.55
N LYS A 307 21.66 1.13 -26.51
CA LYS A 307 22.00 2.55 -26.41
C LYS A 307 21.12 3.25 -25.36
N LEU A 308 19.83 2.95 -25.33
CA LEU A 308 18.91 3.49 -24.35
C LEU A 308 19.32 3.08 -22.93
N LEU A 309 19.67 1.81 -22.71
CA LEU A 309 20.14 1.33 -21.40
C LEU A 309 21.34 2.15 -20.91
N ARG A 310 22.34 2.36 -21.80
CA ARG A 310 23.50 3.18 -21.44
C ARG A 310 23.11 4.60 -21.02
N VAL A 311 22.16 5.23 -21.72
CA VAL A 311 21.67 6.58 -21.34
C VAL A 311 20.97 6.56 -19.98
N LEU A 312 20.17 5.54 -19.70
CA LEU A 312 19.46 5.41 -18.41
C LEU A 312 20.42 5.22 -17.23
N GLU A 313 21.60 4.65 -17.47
CA GLU A 313 22.63 4.42 -16.45
C GLU A 313 23.54 5.64 -16.26
N SER A 314 24.06 6.19 -17.38
CA SER A 314 25.07 7.26 -17.33
C SER A 314 24.49 8.67 -17.40
N ARG A 315 23.22 8.83 -17.80
CA ARG A 315 22.60 10.12 -18.15
C ARG A 315 23.31 10.85 -19.28
N GLN A 316 24.14 10.15 -20.05
CA GLN A 316 24.92 10.69 -21.15
C GLN A 316 24.59 9.94 -22.43
N PHE A 317 24.58 10.67 -23.54
CA PHE A 317 24.34 10.12 -24.85
C PHE A 317 25.17 10.91 -25.88
N ARG A 318 25.39 10.30 -27.06
CA ARG A 318 26.16 10.93 -28.14
C ARG A 318 25.29 11.04 -29.38
N PRO A 319 25.06 12.26 -29.90
CA PRO A 319 24.39 12.44 -31.19
C PRO A 319 25.17 11.76 -32.33
N LEU A 320 24.47 11.33 -33.37
CA LEU A 320 25.07 10.69 -34.53
C LEU A 320 26.06 11.64 -35.20
N GLY A 321 27.28 11.17 -35.46
CA GLY A 321 28.36 11.98 -36.04
C GLY A 321 28.99 13.01 -35.09
N ALA A 322 28.56 13.08 -33.81
CA ALA A 322 29.20 13.94 -32.82
C ALA A 322 30.42 13.26 -32.18
N ARG A 323 31.40 14.07 -31.71
CA ARG A 323 32.53 13.60 -30.92
C ARG A 323 32.25 13.64 -29.43
N ASP A 324 31.48 14.62 -28.99
CA ASP A 324 31.22 14.90 -27.59
C ASP A 324 29.94 14.22 -27.10
N GLU A 325 29.94 13.80 -25.85
CA GLU A 325 28.75 13.30 -25.17
C GLU A 325 27.94 14.49 -24.60
N GLN A 326 26.61 14.36 -24.62
CA GLN A 326 25.68 15.31 -24.03
C GLN A 326 25.02 14.69 -22.80
N HIS A 327 24.70 15.51 -21.81
CA HIS A 327 24.00 15.09 -20.60
C HIS A 327 22.51 15.44 -20.70
N SER A 328 21.64 14.51 -20.27
CA SER A 328 20.22 14.77 -20.14
C SER A 328 19.64 14.09 -18.90
N ASP A 329 19.06 14.88 -18.01
CA ASP A 329 18.35 14.39 -16.84
C ASP A 329 16.85 14.42 -17.10
N PHE A 330 16.28 13.29 -17.45
CA PHE A 330 14.85 13.09 -17.68
C PHE A 330 14.32 11.94 -16.84
N ARG A 331 13.04 11.99 -16.54
CA ARG A 331 12.28 10.87 -16.02
C ARG A 331 11.77 10.02 -17.17
N LEU A 332 11.87 8.68 -17.04
CA LEU A 332 11.39 7.76 -18.06
C LEU A 332 10.02 7.19 -17.68
N VAL A 333 9.08 7.25 -18.61
CA VAL A 333 7.83 6.49 -18.62
C VAL A 333 7.81 5.70 -19.92
N ALA A 334 7.59 4.40 -19.87
CA ALA A 334 7.49 3.53 -21.04
C ALA A 334 6.13 2.83 -21.05
N ALA A 335 5.57 2.58 -22.24
CA ALA A 335 4.34 1.85 -22.39
C ALA A 335 4.46 0.75 -23.45
N THR A 336 3.71 -0.33 -23.30
CA THR A 336 3.61 -1.40 -24.29
C THR A 336 2.33 -2.21 -24.12
N HIS A 337 1.85 -2.78 -25.21
CA HIS A 337 0.82 -3.82 -25.21
C HIS A 337 1.43 -5.22 -25.26
N GLN A 338 2.72 -5.36 -25.60
CA GLN A 338 3.39 -6.65 -25.79
C GLN A 338 3.81 -7.27 -24.46
N PRO A 339 3.76 -8.61 -24.34
CA PRO A 339 4.32 -9.34 -23.21
C PRO A 339 5.85 -9.35 -23.28
N LEU A 340 6.50 -8.34 -22.68
CA LEU A 340 7.96 -8.18 -22.74
C LEU A 340 8.74 -9.40 -22.22
N GLN A 341 8.15 -10.20 -21.32
CA GLN A 341 8.79 -11.41 -20.80
C GLN A 341 8.98 -12.47 -21.90
N GLU A 342 7.96 -12.68 -22.73
CA GLU A 342 8.07 -13.53 -23.93
C GLU A 342 9.11 -12.96 -24.91
N GLY A 343 9.12 -11.63 -25.10
CA GLY A 343 10.13 -10.95 -25.91
C GLY A 343 11.57 -11.16 -25.41
N ILE A 344 11.77 -11.31 -24.10
CA ILE A 344 13.08 -11.64 -23.50
C ILE A 344 13.47 -13.08 -23.80
N GLU A 345 12.54 -14.02 -23.70
CA GLU A 345 12.76 -15.45 -24.01
C GLU A 345 13.11 -15.65 -25.48
N ASP A 346 12.42 -14.95 -26.37
CA ASP A 346 12.64 -14.98 -27.83
C ASP A 346 13.87 -14.17 -28.28
N GLY A 347 14.55 -13.44 -27.38
CA GLY A 347 15.69 -12.60 -27.72
C GLY A 347 15.33 -11.31 -28.45
N ARG A 348 14.06 -10.90 -28.50
CA ARG A 348 13.58 -9.65 -29.10
C ARG A 348 13.70 -8.46 -28.17
N PHE A 349 13.78 -8.70 -26.85
CA PHE A 349 13.91 -7.67 -25.83
C PHE A 349 15.03 -8.01 -24.84
N ARG A 350 15.80 -7.02 -24.41
CA ARG A 350 16.90 -7.23 -23.46
C ARG A 350 16.39 -7.30 -22.03
N ARG A 351 16.87 -8.29 -21.30
CA ARG A 351 16.53 -8.49 -19.88
C ARG A 351 17.02 -7.35 -18.98
N ASP A 352 18.22 -6.83 -19.23
CA ASP A 352 18.81 -5.73 -18.46
C ASP A 352 17.99 -4.43 -18.61
N LEU A 353 17.57 -4.11 -19.83
CA LEU A 353 16.69 -2.98 -20.09
C LEU A 353 15.32 -3.16 -19.39
N PHE A 354 14.73 -4.36 -19.47
CA PHE A 354 13.45 -4.64 -18.81
C PHE A 354 13.49 -4.30 -17.32
N TYR A 355 14.52 -4.74 -16.57
CA TYR A 355 14.64 -4.42 -15.14
C TYR A 355 14.85 -2.92 -14.88
N ARG A 356 15.48 -2.21 -15.81
CA ARG A 356 15.65 -0.76 -15.68
C ARG A 356 14.37 0.02 -15.95
N LEU A 357 13.50 -0.48 -16.84
CA LEU A 357 12.19 0.10 -17.17
C LEU A 357 11.14 -0.24 -16.11
N SER A 358 11.10 -1.48 -15.62
CA SER A 358 10.06 -2.01 -14.73
C SER A 358 10.29 -1.73 -13.25
N GLN A 359 10.91 -0.60 -12.91
CA GLN A 359 11.10 -0.20 -11.50
C GLN A 359 9.76 0.08 -10.81
N PHE A 360 8.81 0.64 -11.54
CA PHE A 360 7.43 0.83 -11.10
C PHE A 360 6.48 0.32 -12.18
N PRO A 361 6.05 -0.95 -12.12
CA PRO A 361 5.12 -1.49 -13.09
C PRO A 361 3.69 -1.01 -12.81
N LEU A 362 2.98 -0.58 -13.87
CA LEU A 362 1.57 -0.22 -13.87
C LEU A 362 0.83 -1.06 -14.89
N ARG A 363 -0.30 -1.63 -14.51
CA ARG A 363 -1.18 -2.35 -15.43
C ARG A 363 -2.48 -1.58 -15.63
N VAL A 364 -2.84 -1.38 -16.90
CA VAL A 364 -4.13 -0.79 -17.29
C VAL A 364 -5.03 -1.91 -17.78
N ASN A 365 -6.11 -2.17 -17.06
CA ASN A 365 -7.05 -3.22 -17.39
C ASN A 365 -7.81 -2.89 -18.68
N PRO A 366 -8.11 -3.90 -19.53
CA PRO A 366 -8.95 -3.71 -20.70
C PRO A 366 -10.39 -3.32 -20.31
N LEU A 367 -11.11 -2.67 -21.21
CA LEU A 367 -12.44 -2.13 -20.91
C LEU A 367 -13.46 -3.20 -20.53
N ARG A 368 -13.36 -4.40 -21.11
CA ARG A 368 -14.22 -5.55 -20.78
C ARG A 368 -14.10 -6.04 -19.33
N GLU A 369 -12.99 -5.72 -18.63
CA GLU A 369 -12.78 -6.04 -17.20
C GLU A 369 -13.26 -4.92 -16.26
N ARG A 370 -13.73 -3.78 -16.82
CA ARG A 370 -14.22 -2.62 -16.08
C ARG A 370 -15.46 -2.01 -16.74
N THR A 371 -16.44 -2.85 -17.05
CA THR A 371 -17.69 -2.43 -17.71
C THR A 371 -18.50 -1.40 -16.92
N GLU A 372 -18.27 -1.30 -15.61
CA GLU A 372 -18.82 -0.25 -14.74
C GLU A 372 -18.41 1.17 -15.17
N ASP A 373 -17.31 1.30 -15.92
CA ASP A 373 -16.81 2.59 -16.40
C ASP A 373 -17.49 3.05 -17.71
N LEU A 374 -18.25 2.18 -18.37
CA LEU A 374 -18.88 2.49 -19.67
C LEU A 374 -19.77 3.72 -19.62
N GLU A 375 -20.58 3.88 -18.57
CA GLU A 375 -21.45 5.06 -18.42
C GLU A 375 -20.62 6.34 -18.27
N ALA A 376 -19.64 6.33 -17.36
CA ALA A 376 -18.80 7.48 -17.09
C ALA A 376 -17.98 7.90 -18.33
N LEU A 377 -17.42 6.93 -19.06
CA LEU A 377 -16.67 7.16 -20.29
C LEU A 377 -17.57 7.66 -21.42
N SER A 378 -18.75 7.04 -21.63
CA SER A 378 -19.70 7.48 -22.66
C SER A 378 -20.17 8.91 -22.41
N ARG A 379 -20.58 9.24 -21.19
CA ARG A 379 -20.96 10.61 -20.82
C ARG A 379 -19.80 11.60 -21.00
N HIS A 380 -18.58 11.19 -20.71
CA HIS A 380 -17.40 12.02 -20.94
C HIS A 380 -17.20 12.33 -22.44
N PHE A 381 -17.32 11.32 -23.32
CA PHE A 381 -17.16 11.52 -24.75
C PHE A 381 -18.31 12.32 -25.37
N ILE A 382 -19.55 12.11 -24.92
CA ILE A 382 -20.71 12.94 -25.33
C ILE A 382 -20.44 14.40 -24.97
N ARG A 383 -19.99 14.69 -23.77
CA ARG A 383 -19.66 16.05 -23.34
C ARG A 383 -18.56 16.67 -24.21
N LEU A 384 -17.46 15.96 -24.46
CA LEU A 384 -16.39 16.44 -25.33
C LEU A 384 -16.86 16.71 -26.75
N TYR A 385 -17.75 15.86 -27.27
CA TYR A 385 -18.39 16.07 -28.57
C TYR A 385 -19.25 17.34 -28.57
N THR A 386 -20.13 17.50 -27.59
CA THR A 386 -21.03 18.68 -27.47
C THR A 386 -20.23 19.98 -27.27
N GLU A 387 -19.13 19.95 -26.49
CA GLU A 387 -18.24 21.12 -26.32
C GLU A 387 -17.55 21.51 -27.64
N ARG A 388 -17.20 20.56 -28.49
CA ARG A 388 -16.52 20.78 -29.77
C ARG A 388 -17.50 21.27 -30.86
N GLU A 389 -18.68 20.65 -30.94
CA GLU A 389 -19.66 20.91 -32.02
C GLU A 389 -20.69 22.00 -31.63
N GLY A 390 -20.72 22.44 -30.37
CA GLY A 390 -21.68 23.44 -29.86
C GLY A 390 -23.09 22.90 -29.62
N SER A 391 -23.40 21.67 -30.04
CA SER A 391 -24.67 20.97 -29.80
C SER A 391 -24.47 19.46 -29.87
N GLY A 392 -25.34 18.69 -29.20
CA GLY A 392 -25.23 17.24 -29.19
C GLY A 392 -26.28 16.54 -28.32
N PRO A 393 -26.18 15.23 -28.17
CA PRO A 393 -27.04 14.44 -27.28
C PRO A 393 -26.94 14.90 -25.83
N LEU A 394 -28.01 14.72 -25.05
CA LEU A 394 -28.05 14.97 -23.61
C LEU A 394 -27.30 13.90 -22.83
N GLY A 395 -27.38 12.66 -23.31
CA GLY A 395 -26.77 11.51 -22.63
C GLY A 395 -26.86 10.22 -23.44
N ILE A 396 -26.80 9.13 -22.73
CA ILE A 396 -26.94 7.77 -23.28
C ILE A 396 -27.99 7.01 -22.47
N SER A 397 -28.91 6.32 -23.15
CA SER A 397 -29.97 5.57 -22.50
C SER A 397 -29.43 4.33 -21.78
N SER A 398 -30.12 3.89 -20.71
CA SER A 398 -29.77 2.65 -20.00
C SER A 398 -29.78 1.41 -20.90
N HIS A 399 -30.64 1.41 -21.94
CA HIS A 399 -30.72 0.33 -22.91
C HIS A 399 -29.47 0.30 -23.82
N ALA A 400 -29.01 1.47 -24.26
CA ALA A 400 -27.77 1.58 -25.03
C ALA A 400 -26.53 1.20 -24.18
N LEU A 401 -26.49 1.56 -22.89
CA LEU A 401 -25.43 1.10 -21.97
C LEU A 401 -25.45 -0.41 -21.79
N HIS A 402 -26.62 -1.02 -21.70
CA HIS A 402 -26.73 -2.47 -21.59
C HIS A 402 -26.22 -3.17 -22.85
N THR A 403 -26.52 -2.63 -24.02
CA THR A 403 -26.00 -3.12 -25.31
C THR A 403 -24.48 -3.02 -25.37
N LEU A 404 -23.91 -1.89 -24.94
CA LEU A 404 -22.45 -1.70 -24.84
C LEU A 404 -21.81 -2.69 -23.85
N ALA A 405 -22.45 -2.96 -22.71
CA ALA A 405 -21.92 -3.89 -21.71
C ALA A 405 -21.79 -5.33 -22.20
N GLY A 406 -22.57 -5.72 -23.21
CA GLY A 406 -22.46 -7.03 -23.87
C GLY A 406 -21.33 -7.14 -24.90
N TYR A 407 -20.62 -6.04 -25.20
CA TYR A 407 -19.59 -6.01 -26.23
C TYR A 407 -18.18 -6.10 -25.64
N ASN A 408 -17.25 -6.78 -26.32
CA ASN A 408 -15.93 -7.09 -25.80
C ASN A 408 -14.87 -5.98 -25.96
N PHE A 409 -15.15 -4.95 -26.75
CA PHE A 409 -14.25 -3.81 -27.01
C PHE A 409 -12.81 -4.23 -27.36
N PRO A 410 -12.51 -4.90 -28.48
CA PRO A 410 -11.13 -5.25 -28.86
C PRO A 410 -10.24 -4.01 -29.00
N GLY A 411 -10.78 -2.85 -29.40
CA GLY A 411 -10.08 -1.56 -29.44
C GLY A 411 -10.21 -0.74 -28.15
N ASN A 412 -10.77 -1.33 -27.08
CA ASN A 412 -10.90 -0.73 -25.75
C ASN A 412 -11.57 0.67 -25.75
N VAL A 413 -11.01 1.61 -24.99
CA VAL A 413 -11.55 2.98 -24.84
C VAL A 413 -11.50 3.77 -26.16
N ARG A 414 -10.52 3.48 -27.03
CA ARG A 414 -10.41 4.11 -28.35
C ARG A 414 -11.61 3.74 -29.23
N GLU A 415 -12.00 2.50 -29.20
CA GLU A 415 -13.17 1.99 -29.92
C GLU A 415 -14.47 2.53 -29.34
N LEU A 416 -14.64 2.48 -28.01
CA LEU A 416 -15.80 3.08 -27.33
C LEU A 416 -15.97 4.55 -27.71
N ARG A 417 -14.87 5.31 -27.74
CA ARG A 417 -14.91 6.72 -28.17
C ARG A 417 -15.44 6.86 -29.59
N ASN A 418 -14.95 6.07 -30.53
CA ASN A 418 -15.41 6.11 -31.93
C ASN A 418 -16.89 5.76 -32.06
N ILE A 419 -17.35 4.72 -31.33
CA ILE A 419 -18.77 4.34 -31.30
C ILE A 419 -19.64 5.48 -30.78
N VAL A 420 -19.25 6.08 -29.66
CA VAL A 420 -20.02 7.18 -29.05
C VAL A 420 -20.00 8.42 -29.92
N GLU A 421 -18.86 8.81 -30.50
CA GLU A 421 -18.77 9.98 -31.42
C GLU A 421 -19.64 9.77 -32.67
N LEU A 422 -19.67 8.57 -33.23
CA LEU A 422 -20.51 8.22 -34.36
C LEU A 422 -22.02 8.25 -33.99
N ALA A 423 -22.37 7.73 -32.81
CA ALA A 423 -23.73 7.78 -32.28
C ALA A 423 -24.19 9.25 -32.03
N CYS A 424 -23.30 10.12 -31.56
CA CYS A 424 -23.57 11.53 -31.38
C CYS A 424 -23.95 12.23 -32.72
N LEU A 425 -23.28 11.85 -33.83
CA LEU A 425 -23.61 12.41 -35.16
C LEU A 425 -25.00 12.01 -35.66
N GLN A 426 -25.51 10.86 -35.20
CA GLN A 426 -26.80 10.30 -35.65
C GLN A 426 -27.95 10.64 -34.71
N THR A 427 -27.67 11.08 -33.49
CA THR A 427 -28.69 11.42 -32.50
C THR A 427 -29.01 12.90 -32.55
N PRO A 428 -30.30 13.28 -32.63
CA PRO A 428 -30.72 14.68 -32.60
C PRO A 428 -30.23 15.38 -31.31
N ALA A 429 -29.96 16.69 -31.44
CA ALA A 429 -29.54 17.48 -30.28
C ALA A 429 -30.66 17.53 -29.23
N GLY A 430 -30.32 17.24 -27.98
CA GLY A 430 -31.25 17.20 -26.86
C GLY A 430 -31.89 15.84 -26.57
N ASP A 431 -31.64 14.82 -27.39
CA ASP A 431 -32.10 13.45 -27.17
C ASP A 431 -30.99 12.59 -26.55
N ASP A 432 -31.36 11.46 -25.97
CA ASP A 432 -30.39 10.44 -25.49
C ASP A 432 -30.05 9.47 -26.61
N ILE A 433 -28.79 9.03 -26.66
CA ILE A 433 -28.29 7.96 -27.55
C ILE A 433 -29.06 6.67 -27.27
N GLN A 434 -29.70 6.10 -28.31
CA GLN A 434 -30.45 4.84 -28.26
C GLN A 434 -29.62 3.68 -28.81
N PRO A 435 -29.97 2.40 -28.54
CA PRO A 435 -29.21 1.24 -29.00
C PRO A 435 -29.08 1.12 -30.52
N ASP A 436 -30.08 1.55 -31.27
CA ASP A 436 -30.17 1.44 -32.73
C ASP A 436 -29.12 2.29 -33.48
N VAL A 437 -28.59 3.35 -32.84
CA VAL A 437 -27.54 4.19 -33.41
C VAL A 437 -26.12 3.74 -33.06
N LEU A 438 -25.95 2.71 -32.23
CA LEU A 438 -24.60 2.27 -31.76
C LEU A 438 -23.79 1.49 -32.81
N ARG A 439 -24.42 0.95 -33.87
CA ARG A 439 -23.78 0.27 -35.01
C ARG A 439 -22.56 -0.62 -34.65
N LEU A 440 -22.70 -1.47 -33.64
CA LEU A 440 -21.59 -2.34 -33.18
C LEU A 440 -21.15 -3.36 -34.25
N ASP A 441 -22.04 -3.78 -35.14
CA ASP A 441 -21.77 -4.77 -36.19
C ASP A 441 -21.08 -4.17 -37.42
N ASP A 442 -21.24 -2.88 -37.69
CA ASP A 442 -20.71 -2.21 -38.88
C ASP A 442 -19.21 -1.90 -38.81
N LEU A 443 -18.62 -1.85 -37.61
CA LEU A 443 -17.23 -1.45 -37.39
C LEU A 443 -16.19 -2.51 -37.78
N PHE A 444 -16.62 -3.75 -38.00
CA PHE A 444 -15.77 -4.91 -38.36
C PHE A 444 -16.24 -5.68 -39.59
N ALA A 445 -17.20 -5.15 -40.35
CA ALA A 445 -17.49 -5.72 -41.66
C ALA A 445 -16.26 -5.51 -42.55
N GLU A 446 -15.55 -6.58 -42.89
CA GLU A 446 -14.53 -6.54 -43.94
C GLU A 446 -15.15 -5.92 -45.23
N PRO A 447 -14.46 -4.95 -45.86
CA PRO A 447 -14.98 -4.37 -47.10
C PRO A 447 -15.00 -5.43 -48.20
N GLY A 448 -16.13 -6.08 -48.38
CA GLY A 448 -16.31 -7.05 -49.45
C GLY A 448 -17.25 -8.23 -49.17
N GLN A 449 -17.78 -8.41 -47.97
CA GLN A 449 -18.83 -9.41 -47.76
C GLN A 449 -20.21 -8.71 -47.84
N PRO A 450 -21.11 -9.19 -48.71
CA PRO A 450 -22.46 -8.66 -48.74
C PRO A 450 -23.16 -8.97 -47.41
N LEU A 451 -23.78 -7.96 -46.81
CA LEU A 451 -24.64 -8.05 -45.63
C LEU A 451 -25.81 -8.99 -45.89
N THR A 452 -25.61 -10.27 -45.77
CA THR A 452 -26.64 -11.30 -45.66
C THR A 452 -26.23 -12.33 -44.62
N ALA A 453 -26.33 -11.92 -43.38
CA ALA A 453 -26.54 -12.87 -42.30
C ALA A 453 -27.37 -12.16 -41.24
N SER A 454 -28.68 -12.13 -41.44
CA SER A 454 -29.60 -12.15 -40.33
C SER A 454 -29.10 -13.23 -39.36
N VAL A 455 -28.56 -12.77 -38.21
CA VAL A 455 -28.39 -13.65 -37.06
C VAL A 455 -29.80 -14.04 -36.66
N GLU A 456 -30.27 -15.16 -37.21
CA GLU A 456 -31.44 -15.81 -36.65
C GLU A 456 -31.17 -15.97 -35.14
N PRO A 457 -32.05 -15.46 -34.28
CA PRO A 457 -31.98 -15.79 -32.87
C PRO A 457 -31.93 -17.31 -32.81
N LYS A 458 -30.94 -17.88 -32.08
CA LYS A 458 -30.92 -19.34 -31.82
C LYS A 458 -32.26 -19.68 -31.19
N THR A 459 -33.25 -19.97 -32.04
CA THR A 459 -34.52 -20.45 -31.60
C THR A 459 -34.27 -21.78 -30.92
N VAL A 460 -34.52 -21.79 -29.62
CA VAL A 460 -34.57 -23.05 -28.88
C VAL A 460 -35.63 -23.91 -29.59
N PRO A 461 -35.28 -25.09 -30.10
CA PRO A 461 -36.25 -25.91 -30.87
C PRO A 461 -37.49 -26.16 -30.01
N GLY A 462 -38.66 -25.67 -30.47
CA GLY A 462 -39.94 -25.86 -29.79
C GLY A 462 -40.53 -24.69 -29.03
N VAL A 463 -39.91 -23.49 -29.12
CA VAL A 463 -40.52 -22.26 -28.55
C VAL A 463 -41.01 -21.36 -29.68
N PRO A 464 -42.32 -20.99 -29.74
CA PRO A 464 -42.86 -20.05 -30.74
C PRO A 464 -42.19 -18.66 -30.59
N GLY A 465 -41.99 -17.97 -31.72
CA GLY A 465 -41.52 -16.57 -31.71
C GLY A 465 -42.46 -15.68 -30.89
N VAL A 466 -41.94 -14.60 -30.33
CA VAL A 466 -42.71 -13.69 -29.42
C VAL A 466 -43.97 -13.16 -30.09
N ASP A 467 -43.94 -12.99 -31.41
CA ASP A 467 -45.07 -12.48 -32.21
C ASP A 467 -46.17 -13.50 -32.46
N ASP A 468 -45.92 -14.81 -32.26
CA ASP A 468 -46.87 -15.91 -32.47
C ASP A 468 -47.56 -16.39 -31.18
N ILE A 469 -47.25 -15.78 -30.04
CA ILE A 469 -47.78 -16.17 -28.72
C ILE A 469 -49.24 -15.66 -28.59
N ARG A 470 -50.21 -16.55 -28.82
CA ARG A 470 -51.65 -16.29 -28.57
C ARG A 470 -52.11 -16.76 -27.18
N ASP A 471 -51.39 -17.66 -26.55
CA ASP A 471 -51.65 -18.16 -25.19
C ASP A 471 -50.37 -18.12 -24.35
N LEU A 472 -50.26 -17.14 -23.49
CA LEU A 472 -49.09 -16.91 -22.62
C LEU A 472 -48.84 -18.12 -21.69
N LYS A 473 -49.89 -18.78 -21.21
CA LYS A 473 -49.77 -19.93 -20.33
C LYS A 473 -49.19 -21.15 -21.04
N ALA A 474 -49.63 -21.43 -22.27
CA ALA A 474 -49.10 -22.47 -23.11
C ALA A 474 -47.64 -22.22 -23.52
N ALA A 475 -47.31 -20.98 -23.88
CA ALA A 475 -45.95 -20.55 -24.23
C ALA A 475 -44.98 -20.66 -23.03
N SER A 476 -45.40 -20.24 -21.83
CA SER A 476 -44.61 -20.36 -20.61
C SER A 476 -44.34 -21.84 -20.25
N GLN A 477 -45.33 -22.69 -20.40
CA GLN A 477 -45.18 -24.16 -20.16
C GLN A 477 -44.23 -24.81 -21.15
N ALA A 478 -44.32 -24.45 -22.44
CA ALA A 478 -43.40 -24.92 -23.49
C ALA A 478 -41.95 -24.48 -23.21
N PHE A 479 -41.75 -23.25 -22.78
CA PHE A 479 -40.43 -22.73 -22.43
C PHE A 479 -39.84 -23.41 -21.18
N GLU A 480 -40.61 -23.59 -20.13
CA GLU A 480 -40.18 -24.36 -18.95
C GLU A 480 -39.82 -25.83 -19.32
N ALA A 481 -40.62 -26.47 -20.15
CA ALA A 481 -40.37 -27.82 -20.61
C ALA A 481 -39.07 -27.93 -21.44
N ALA A 482 -38.79 -26.94 -22.28
CA ALA A 482 -37.56 -26.88 -23.07
C ALA A 482 -36.32 -26.73 -22.19
N ILE A 483 -36.33 -25.82 -21.22
CA ILE A 483 -35.23 -25.64 -20.27
C ILE A 483 -34.97 -26.90 -19.44
N ILE A 484 -36.03 -27.55 -18.93
CA ILE A 484 -35.88 -28.78 -18.13
C ILE A 484 -35.29 -29.89 -18.98
N ARG A 485 -35.72 -30.04 -20.24
CA ARG A 485 -35.20 -31.05 -21.18
C ARG A 485 -33.73 -30.82 -21.51
N ASP A 486 -33.34 -29.57 -21.75
CA ASP A 486 -31.95 -29.22 -22.02
C ASP A 486 -31.04 -29.54 -20.83
N ARG A 487 -31.45 -29.17 -19.62
CA ARG A 487 -30.69 -29.48 -18.40
C ARG A 487 -30.59 -30.98 -18.12
N LEU A 488 -31.63 -31.73 -18.33
CA LEU A 488 -31.58 -33.20 -18.20
C LEU A 488 -30.60 -33.82 -19.19
N ARG A 489 -30.56 -33.34 -20.44
CA ARG A 489 -29.56 -33.76 -21.43
C ARG A 489 -28.15 -33.42 -21.00
N GLN A 490 -27.94 -32.22 -20.52
CA GLN A 490 -26.63 -31.75 -20.10
C GLN A 490 -26.03 -32.55 -18.93
N TYR A 491 -26.89 -33.06 -18.03
CA TYR A 491 -26.49 -33.88 -16.89
C TYR A 491 -26.80 -35.40 -17.08
N GLY A 492 -26.91 -35.86 -18.33
CA GLY A 492 -27.07 -37.29 -18.63
C GLY A 492 -28.26 -37.97 -17.97
N GLY A 493 -29.38 -37.25 -17.78
CA GLY A 493 -30.60 -37.78 -17.14
C GLY A 493 -30.59 -37.67 -15.60
N ASN A 494 -29.53 -37.18 -14.98
CA ASN A 494 -29.43 -37.05 -13.52
C ASN A 494 -30.33 -35.92 -12.96
N ARG A 495 -31.56 -36.31 -12.52
CA ARG A 495 -32.57 -35.38 -11.99
C ARG A 495 -32.10 -34.59 -10.75
N ALA A 496 -31.18 -35.13 -9.94
CA ALA A 496 -30.71 -34.47 -8.76
C ALA A 496 -29.82 -33.26 -9.09
N GLN A 497 -28.87 -33.47 -10.02
CA GLN A 497 -27.94 -32.42 -10.50
C GLN A 497 -28.68 -31.39 -11.37
N ALA A 498 -29.62 -31.82 -12.22
CA ALA A 498 -30.44 -30.90 -13.00
C ALA A 498 -31.33 -30.01 -12.10
N ALA A 499 -31.89 -30.54 -11.02
CA ALA A 499 -32.69 -29.77 -10.06
C ALA A 499 -31.84 -28.71 -9.35
N GLU A 500 -30.65 -29.07 -8.92
CA GLU A 500 -29.70 -28.19 -8.26
C GLU A 500 -29.26 -27.05 -9.19
N SER A 501 -28.92 -27.34 -10.46
CA SER A 501 -28.54 -26.37 -11.48
C SER A 501 -29.66 -25.38 -11.86
N LEU A 502 -30.90 -25.75 -11.65
CA LEU A 502 -32.08 -24.90 -11.90
C LEU A 502 -32.60 -24.20 -10.63
N GLY A 503 -31.92 -24.37 -9.49
CA GLY A 503 -32.36 -23.79 -8.21
C GLY A 503 -33.71 -24.36 -7.73
N LEU A 504 -34.11 -25.57 -8.17
CA LEU A 504 -35.41 -26.16 -7.85
C LEU A 504 -35.26 -27.33 -6.86
N PRO A 505 -36.21 -27.47 -5.91
CA PRO A 505 -36.30 -28.68 -5.10
C PRO A 505 -36.51 -29.92 -5.98
N LYS A 506 -35.86 -31.06 -5.67
CA LYS A 506 -35.96 -32.33 -6.43
C LYS A 506 -37.39 -32.78 -6.68
N ARG A 507 -38.28 -32.60 -5.69
CA ARG A 507 -39.70 -32.91 -5.82
C ARG A 507 -40.42 -32.03 -6.84
N THR A 508 -40.06 -30.76 -6.92
CA THR A 508 -40.64 -29.80 -7.85
C THR A 508 -40.22 -30.10 -9.28
N LEU A 509 -38.95 -30.45 -9.52
CA LEU A 509 -38.47 -30.88 -10.85
C LEU A 509 -39.17 -32.17 -11.28
N ALA A 510 -39.27 -33.18 -10.43
CA ALA A 510 -39.95 -34.43 -10.73
C ALA A 510 -41.43 -34.21 -11.10
N HIS A 511 -42.13 -33.34 -10.36
CA HIS A 511 -43.52 -33.00 -10.68
C HIS A 511 -43.65 -32.26 -12.02
N LYS A 512 -42.71 -31.33 -12.33
CA LYS A 512 -42.71 -30.61 -13.60
C LYS A 512 -42.37 -31.54 -14.77
N CYS A 513 -41.46 -32.51 -14.61
CA CYS A 513 -41.17 -33.53 -15.61
C CYS A 513 -42.42 -34.38 -15.95
N LEU A 514 -43.16 -34.82 -14.94
CA LEU A 514 -44.43 -35.54 -15.15
C LEU A 514 -45.47 -34.66 -15.84
N LYS A 515 -45.64 -33.43 -15.38
CA LYS A 515 -46.62 -32.48 -15.91
C LYS A 515 -46.36 -32.11 -17.37
N TYR A 516 -45.11 -32.00 -17.79
CA TYR A 516 -44.68 -31.59 -19.14
C TYR A 516 -44.30 -32.79 -20.01
N GLN A 517 -44.53 -34.02 -19.55
CA GLN A 517 -44.20 -35.28 -20.25
C GLN A 517 -42.74 -35.32 -20.77
N VAL A 518 -41.82 -34.76 -19.97
CA VAL A 518 -40.39 -34.86 -20.25
C VAL A 518 -39.90 -36.21 -19.76
N THR A 519 -39.79 -37.17 -20.69
CA THR A 519 -39.23 -38.50 -20.43
C THR A 519 -37.72 -38.47 -20.38
N ASP A 520 -37.12 -39.26 -19.49
CA ASP A 520 -35.67 -39.41 -19.37
C ASP A 520 -35.07 -39.89 -20.70
N LEU A 521 -34.05 -39.22 -21.18
CA LEU A 521 -33.22 -39.64 -22.31
C LEU A 521 -32.00 -40.37 -21.78
#